data_0ddbaab67128775d0701921f91010fef
#
_entry.id   0ddbaab67128775d0701921f91010fef
#
_cell.length_a   1.000
_cell.length_b   1.000
_cell.length_c   1.000
_cell.angle_alpha   90.00
_cell.angle_beta   90.00
_cell.angle_gamma   90.00
#
_symmetry.space_group_name_H-M   'P 1'
#
loop_
_entity.id
_entity.type
_entity.pdbx_description
1 polymer ?
#
loop_
_entity_poly.entity_id
_entity_poly.type
_entity_poly.pdbx_seq_one_letter_code
_entity_poly.pdbx_strand_id
1 'polypeptide(L)'
;IMTEIARMYGGSLYDLAAEEGLETRILGELDEVSAILKGDPEYLHLLSIPSIPKKERCALLDEAFRGKVHLYVLNFLKILCEKGTLRELPGCARAFRVKYNQAHGILEATATSAIPMTAEQAERLHEKLEAVTGKKIDLKTKVEPGVLGGIRLDIEGTELDGTVQNRLASLRRSIAGITV
;
A
#
# COMPACT_ATOMS: atom_id res chain seq x y z
N ILE A 1 11.13 -4.73 -0.38
CA ILE A 1 10.82 -6.17 -0.19
C ILE A 1 9.98 -6.26 1.07
N MET A 2 8.82 -6.88 0.98
CA MET A 2 7.93 -7.11 2.11
C MET A 2 8.44 -8.32 2.89
N THR A 3 8.66 -8.14 4.21
CA THR A 3 9.13 -9.23 5.08
C THR A 3 8.01 -10.25 5.34
N GLU A 4 8.38 -11.46 5.76
CA GLU A 4 7.41 -12.49 6.15
C GLU A 4 6.57 -12.04 7.35
N ILE A 5 7.21 -11.36 8.31
CA ILE A 5 6.54 -10.77 9.48
C ILE A 5 5.47 -9.77 9.03
N ALA A 6 5.83 -8.85 8.13
CA ALA A 6 4.89 -7.85 7.60
C ALA A 6 3.71 -8.49 6.89
N ARG A 7 3.96 -9.55 6.10
CA ARG A 7 2.90 -10.29 5.40
C ARG A 7 1.95 -10.98 6.36
N MET A 8 2.49 -11.65 7.38
CA MET A 8 1.69 -12.38 8.37
C MET A 8 0.82 -11.40 9.19
N TYR A 9 1.44 -10.38 9.78
CA TYR A 9 0.70 -9.44 10.64
C TYR A 9 -0.28 -8.57 9.86
N GLY A 10 0.12 -8.01 8.73
CA GLY A 10 -0.76 -7.20 7.88
C GLY A 10 -1.90 -8.02 7.29
N GLY A 11 -1.63 -9.26 6.89
CA GLY A 11 -2.63 -10.20 6.41
C GLY A 11 -3.66 -10.58 7.46
N SER A 12 -3.22 -10.88 8.70
CA SER A 12 -4.11 -11.22 9.81
C SER A 12 -4.99 -10.04 10.23
N LEU A 13 -4.43 -8.82 10.22
CA LEU A 13 -5.22 -7.62 10.50
C LEU A 13 -6.30 -7.39 9.43
N TYR A 14 -5.99 -7.67 8.15
CA TYR A 14 -6.98 -7.60 7.08
C TYR A 14 -8.11 -8.60 7.31
N ASP A 15 -7.80 -9.87 7.62
CA ASP A 15 -8.81 -10.91 7.83
C ASP A 15 -9.76 -10.51 8.97
N LEU A 16 -9.21 -10.01 10.09
CA LEU A 16 -10.01 -9.48 11.21
C LEU A 16 -10.87 -8.27 10.81
N ALA A 17 -10.31 -7.34 10.04
CA ALA A 17 -11.03 -6.15 9.60
C ALA A 17 -12.18 -6.51 8.63
N ALA A 18 -11.95 -7.47 7.74
CA ALA A 18 -12.93 -7.93 6.75
C ALA A 18 -14.12 -8.66 7.41
N GLU A 19 -13.89 -9.44 8.47
CA GLU A 19 -14.96 -10.08 9.24
C GLU A 19 -15.95 -9.06 9.84
N GLU A 20 -15.45 -7.87 10.19
CA GLU A 20 -16.24 -6.79 10.80
C GLU A 20 -16.70 -5.73 9.79
N GLY A 21 -16.35 -5.85 8.51
CA GLY A 21 -16.66 -4.86 7.47
C GLY A 21 -15.93 -3.52 7.68
N LEU A 22 -14.76 -3.53 8.30
CA LEU A 22 -13.96 -2.36 8.66
C LEU A 22 -12.72 -2.18 7.78
N GLU A 23 -12.51 -3.01 6.77
CA GLU A 23 -11.28 -3.07 5.98
C GLU A 23 -10.93 -1.74 5.30
N THR A 24 -11.92 -1.01 4.80
CA THR A 24 -11.70 0.30 4.16
C THR A 24 -11.23 1.35 5.18
N ARG A 25 -11.86 1.38 6.35
CA ARG A 25 -11.51 2.29 7.44
C ARG A 25 -10.11 2.01 7.96
N ILE A 26 -9.84 0.75 8.27
CA ILE A 26 -8.55 0.32 8.83
C ILE A 26 -7.41 0.58 7.84
N LEU A 27 -7.64 0.37 6.53
CA LEU A 27 -6.65 0.69 5.50
C LEU A 27 -6.29 2.19 5.51
N GLY A 28 -7.28 3.08 5.56
CA GLY A 28 -7.05 4.52 5.64
C GLY A 28 -6.26 4.92 6.89
N GLU A 29 -6.66 4.38 8.06
CA GLU A 29 -5.98 4.65 9.33
C GLU A 29 -4.53 4.11 9.36
N LEU A 30 -4.26 2.95 8.75
CA LEU A 30 -2.89 2.42 8.62
C LEU A 30 -2.00 3.32 7.74
N ASP A 31 -2.55 3.87 6.67
CA ASP A 31 -1.82 4.81 5.81
C ASP A 31 -1.49 6.11 6.55
N GLU A 32 -2.47 6.67 7.26
CA GLU A 32 -2.28 7.89 8.06
C GLU A 32 -1.23 7.68 9.16
N VAL A 33 -1.34 6.61 9.94
CA VAL A 33 -0.37 6.30 11.00
C VAL A 33 1.02 6.04 10.42
N SER A 34 1.11 5.32 9.30
CA SER A 34 2.38 5.08 8.62
C SER A 34 3.03 6.39 8.14
N ALA A 35 2.24 7.33 7.63
CA ALA A 35 2.71 8.65 7.22
C ALA A 35 3.20 9.47 8.42
N ILE A 36 2.45 9.47 9.53
CA ILE A 36 2.82 10.17 10.77
C ILE A 36 4.15 9.64 11.31
N LEU A 37 4.28 8.32 11.47
CA LEU A 37 5.51 7.72 12.00
C LEU A 37 6.71 7.89 11.07
N LYS A 38 6.49 7.93 9.75
CA LYS A 38 7.54 8.24 8.78
C LYS A 38 7.98 9.71 8.85
N GLY A 39 7.03 10.61 9.15
CA GLY A 39 7.29 12.05 9.30
C GLY A 39 7.99 12.41 10.61
N ASP A 40 7.96 11.53 11.62
CA ASP A 40 8.59 11.71 12.91
C ASP A 40 9.52 10.52 13.24
N PRO A 41 10.74 10.52 12.69
CA PRO A 41 11.72 9.45 12.95
C PRO A 41 12.18 9.39 14.41
N GLU A 42 12.14 10.52 15.13
CA GLU A 42 12.54 10.59 16.54
C GLU A 42 11.52 9.84 17.42
N TYR A 43 10.24 10.03 17.15
CA TYR A 43 9.18 9.30 17.84
C TYR A 43 9.25 7.79 17.54
N LEU A 44 9.48 7.41 16.29
CA LEU A 44 9.68 6.02 15.93
C LEU A 44 10.92 5.41 16.61
N HIS A 45 11.99 6.18 16.72
CA HIS A 45 13.19 5.77 17.44
C HIS A 45 12.91 5.58 18.93
N LEU A 46 12.22 6.53 19.57
CA LEU A 46 11.81 6.46 20.97
C LEU A 46 11.05 5.16 21.28
N LEU A 47 10.08 4.83 20.45
CA LEU A 47 9.29 3.59 20.57
C LEU A 47 10.10 2.30 20.33
N SER A 48 11.31 2.43 19.79
CA SER A 48 12.21 1.31 19.47
C SER A 48 13.34 1.12 20.48
N ILE A 49 13.50 2.03 21.46
CA ILE A 49 14.58 2.00 22.45
C ILE A 49 14.40 0.80 23.40
N PRO A 50 15.33 -0.16 23.45
CA PRO A 50 15.19 -1.35 24.29
C PRO A 50 15.20 -1.06 25.80
N SER A 51 15.83 0.03 26.23
CA SER A 51 15.92 0.42 27.64
C SER A 51 14.62 0.99 28.20
N ILE A 52 13.69 1.41 27.33
CA ILE A 52 12.34 1.85 27.77
C ILE A 52 11.47 0.63 27.92
N PRO A 53 10.82 0.43 29.09
CA PRO A 53 9.91 -0.68 29.31
C PRO A 53 8.79 -0.73 28.25
N LYS A 54 8.44 -1.93 27.80
CA LYS A 54 7.39 -2.13 26.78
C LYS A 54 6.07 -1.44 27.16
N LYS A 55 5.72 -1.49 28.45
CA LYS A 55 4.49 -0.86 28.97
C LYS A 55 4.50 0.66 28.77
N GLU A 56 5.64 1.30 28.99
CA GLU A 56 5.78 2.76 28.79
C GLU A 56 5.70 3.11 27.31
N ARG A 57 6.35 2.34 26.44
CA ARG A 57 6.25 2.54 24.98
C ARG A 57 4.82 2.37 24.46
N CYS A 58 4.08 1.39 24.97
CA CYS A 58 2.66 1.22 24.65
C CYS A 58 1.80 2.36 25.18
N ALA A 59 2.13 2.92 26.34
CA ALA A 59 1.44 4.09 26.89
C ALA A 59 1.62 5.34 26.01
N LEU A 60 2.81 5.53 25.41
CA LEU A 60 3.07 6.61 24.45
C LEU A 60 2.19 6.46 23.18
N LEU A 61 1.99 5.23 22.70
CA LEU A 61 1.07 4.96 21.59
C LEU A 61 -0.39 5.25 21.97
N ASP A 62 -0.80 4.90 23.19
CA ASP A 62 -2.13 5.24 23.70
C ASP A 62 -2.34 6.74 23.75
N GLU A 63 -1.38 7.49 24.25
CA GLU A 63 -1.46 8.95 24.34
C GLU A 63 -1.57 9.61 22.96
N ALA A 64 -0.80 9.11 21.98
CA ALA A 64 -0.77 9.66 20.64
C ALA A 64 -2.04 9.33 19.82
N PHE A 65 -2.56 8.11 19.90
CA PHE A 65 -3.53 7.56 18.95
C PHE A 65 -4.87 7.16 19.55
N ARG A 66 -5.01 7.06 20.88
CA ARG A 66 -6.28 6.69 21.51
C ARG A 66 -7.39 7.68 21.16
N GLY A 67 -8.51 7.16 20.65
CA GLY A 67 -9.66 7.96 20.21
C GLY A 67 -9.49 8.62 18.84
N LYS A 68 -8.30 8.51 18.20
CA LYS A 68 -8.03 9.01 16.85
C LYS A 68 -8.07 7.92 15.80
N VAL A 69 -7.75 6.69 16.19
CA VAL A 69 -7.80 5.51 15.32
C VAL A 69 -8.69 4.43 15.93
N HIS A 70 -9.11 3.48 15.11
CA HIS A 70 -9.87 2.33 15.57
C HIS A 70 -9.06 1.47 16.57
N LEU A 71 -9.74 0.84 17.50
CA LEU A 71 -9.10 0.02 18.54
C LEU A 71 -8.22 -1.10 17.95
N TYR A 72 -8.61 -1.67 16.82
CA TYR A 72 -7.79 -2.69 16.12
C TYR A 72 -6.45 -2.15 15.67
N VAL A 73 -6.43 -0.92 15.10
CA VAL A 73 -5.18 -0.27 14.68
C VAL A 73 -4.31 0.04 15.89
N LEU A 74 -4.88 0.60 16.95
CA LEU A 74 -4.14 0.91 18.18
C LEU A 74 -3.54 -0.35 18.81
N ASN A 75 -4.31 -1.43 18.96
CA ASN A 75 -3.82 -2.70 19.48
C ASN A 75 -2.75 -3.31 18.57
N PHE A 76 -2.92 -3.20 17.27
CA PHE A 76 -1.94 -3.66 16.29
C PHE A 76 -0.60 -2.93 16.45
N LEU A 77 -0.62 -1.61 16.60
CA LEU A 77 0.59 -0.82 16.86
C LEU A 77 1.29 -1.24 18.16
N LYS A 78 0.51 -1.49 19.22
CA LYS A 78 1.04 -1.99 20.50
C LYS A 78 1.71 -3.35 20.35
N ILE A 79 1.09 -4.28 19.63
CA ILE A 79 1.67 -5.60 19.36
C ILE A 79 3.02 -5.46 18.62
N LEU A 80 3.07 -4.64 17.58
CA LEU A 80 4.32 -4.39 16.85
C LEU A 80 5.39 -3.74 17.74
N CYS A 81 4.98 -2.81 18.62
CA CYS A 81 5.86 -2.15 19.57
C CYS A 81 6.43 -3.13 20.61
N GLU A 82 5.59 -3.97 21.18
CA GLU A 82 5.99 -5.01 22.16
C GLU A 82 6.95 -6.04 21.57
N LYS A 83 6.74 -6.39 20.31
CA LYS A 83 7.61 -7.31 19.55
C LYS A 83 8.88 -6.64 19.05
N GLY A 84 9.02 -5.32 19.15
CA GLY A 84 10.15 -4.57 18.60
C GLY A 84 10.18 -4.50 17.06
N THR A 85 9.02 -4.72 16.44
CA THR A 85 8.86 -4.78 14.97
C THR A 85 8.06 -3.60 14.42
N LEU A 86 7.96 -2.49 15.14
CA LEU A 86 7.18 -1.32 14.71
C LEU A 86 7.65 -0.73 13.37
N ARG A 87 8.94 -0.91 13.05
CA ARG A 87 9.51 -0.51 11.74
C ARG A 87 8.93 -1.28 10.56
N GLU A 88 8.29 -2.43 10.81
CA GLU A 88 7.60 -3.24 9.80
C GLU A 88 6.19 -2.70 9.46
N LEU A 89 5.71 -1.68 10.16
CA LEU A 89 4.37 -1.12 9.94
C LEU A 89 4.10 -0.76 8.47
N PRO A 90 5.00 -0.10 7.72
CA PRO A 90 4.77 0.17 6.29
C PRO A 90 4.62 -1.11 5.45
N GLY A 91 5.37 -2.14 5.79
CA GLY A 91 5.25 -3.47 5.17
C GLY A 91 3.92 -4.14 5.50
N CYS A 92 3.46 -4.02 6.76
CA CYS A 92 2.17 -4.53 7.21
C CYS A 92 1.00 -3.83 6.49
N ALA A 93 1.05 -2.50 6.38
CA ALA A 93 0.06 -1.71 5.64
C ALA A 93 0.01 -2.12 4.16
N ARG A 94 1.18 -2.38 3.56
CA ARG A 94 1.25 -2.89 2.18
C ARG A 94 0.64 -4.30 2.06
N ALA A 95 0.91 -5.21 2.99
CA ALA A 95 0.33 -6.56 3.00
C ALA A 95 -1.20 -6.51 3.14
N PHE A 96 -1.69 -5.64 4.01
CA PHE A 96 -3.13 -5.37 4.16
C PHE A 96 -3.74 -4.87 2.85
N ARG A 97 -3.11 -3.88 2.20
CA ARG A 97 -3.56 -3.31 0.92
C ARG A 97 -3.60 -4.35 -0.19
N VAL A 98 -2.62 -5.23 -0.28
CA VAL A 98 -2.60 -6.31 -1.28
C VAL A 98 -3.84 -7.20 -1.13
N LYS A 99 -4.17 -7.65 0.08
CA LYS A 99 -5.39 -8.44 0.33
C LYS A 99 -6.66 -7.65 0.04
N TYR A 100 -6.71 -6.37 0.46
CA TYR A 100 -7.83 -5.48 0.18
C TYR A 100 -8.08 -5.35 -1.33
N ASN A 101 -7.03 -5.07 -2.09
CA ASN A 101 -7.12 -4.91 -3.53
C ASN A 101 -7.57 -6.21 -4.21
N GLN A 102 -7.04 -7.36 -3.81
CA GLN A 102 -7.45 -8.66 -4.32
C GLN A 102 -8.95 -8.92 -4.07
N ALA A 103 -9.43 -8.66 -2.85
CA ALA A 103 -10.83 -8.88 -2.50
C ALA A 103 -11.79 -7.93 -3.23
N HIS A 104 -11.34 -6.70 -3.54
CA HIS A 104 -12.16 -5.69 -4.20
C HIS A 104 -11.94 -5.61 -5.73
N GLY A 105 -11.14 -6.49 -6.30
CA GLY A 105 -10.84 -6.50 -7.73
C GLY A 105 -10.13 -5.24 -8.21
N ILE A 106 -9.25 -4.66 -7.37
CA ILE A 106 -8.48 -3.46 -7.66
C ILE A 106 -7.08 -3.87 -8.12
N LEU A 107 -6.60 -3.32 -9.23
CA LEU A 107 -5.23 -3.46 -9.70
C LEU A 107 -4.44 -2.18 -9.42
N GLU A 108 -3.28 -2.31 -8.78
CA GLU A 108 -2.34 -1.21 -8.66
C GLU A 108 -1.55 -1.05 -9.98
N ALA A 109 -1.58 0.15 -10.54
CA ALA A 109 -0.79 0.51 -11.71
C ALA A 109 0.07 1.75 -11.40
N THR A 110 1.33 1.71 -11.78
CA THR A 110 2.22 2.87 -11.69
C THR A 110 2.65 3.28 -13.10
N ALA A 111 2.31 4.51 -13.49
CA ALA A 111 2.75 5.13 -14.73
C ALA A 111 3.95 6.03 -14.45
N THR A 112 5.10 5.67 -15.00
CA THR A 112 6.33 6.46 -14.89
C THR A 112 6.60 7.18 -16.23
N SER A 113 6.76 8.50 -16.18
CA SER A 113 7.01 9.34 -17.36
C SER A 113 8.21 10.28 -17.13
N ALA A 114 8.83 10.75 -18.21
CA ALA A 114 9.95 11.70 -18.13
C ALA A 114 9.54 13.08 -17.62
N ILE A 115 8.30 13.48 -17.89
CA ILE A 115 7.71 14.75 -17.49
C ILE A 115 6.39 14.50 -16.74
N PRO A 116 5.94 15.42 -15.87
CA PRO A 116 4.67 15.27 -15.20
C PRO A 116 3.51 15.09 -16.19
N MET A 117 2.67 14.09 -15.94
CA MET A 117 1.43 13.90 -16.70
C MET A 117 0.41 14.94 -16.30
N THR A 118 -0.36 15.47 -17.27
CA THR A 118 -1.52 16.30 -16.95
C THR A 118 -2.64 15.45 -16.34
N ALA A 119 -3.56 16.08 -15.61
CA ALA A 119 -4.72 15.38 -15.05
C ALA A 119 -5.54 14.67 -16.13
N GLU A 120 -5.71 15.31 -17.29
CA GLU A 120 -6.42 14.73 -18.45
C GLU A 120 -5.72 13.50 -19.02
N GLN A 121 -4.37 13.52 -19.09
CA GLN A 121 -3.59 12.37 -19.55
C GLN A 121 -3.68 11.19 -18.58
N ALA A 122 -3.62 11.48 -17.27
CA ALA A 122 -3.76 10.47 -16.24
C ALA A 122 -5.16 9.84 -16.27
N GLU A 123 -6.21 10.64 -16.42
CA GLU A 123 -7.59 10.15 -16.51
C GLU A 123 -7.81 9.26 -17.74
N ARG A 124 -7.36 9.71 -18.91
CA ARG A 124 -7.43 8.90 -20.14
C ARG A 124 -6.68 7.58 -20.04
N LEU A 125 -5.53 7.58 -19.33
CA LEU A 125 -4.78 6.35 -19.08
C LEU A 125 -5.54 5.43 -18.14
N HIS A 126 -6.10 5.98 -17.06
CA HIS A 126 -6.92 5.25 -16.09
C HIS A 126 -8.12 4.57 -16.78
N GLU A 127 -8.93 5.32 -17.54
CA GLU A 127 -10.07 4.77 -18.29
C GLU A 127 -9.66 3.64 -19.25
N LYS A 128 -8.55 3.82 -19.96
CA LYS A 128 -8.04 2.79 -20.87
C LYS A 128 -7.61 1.53 -20.16
N LEU A 129 -6.94 1.67 -19.01
CA LEU A 129 -6.53 0.53 -18.21
C LEU A 129 -7.74 -0.23 -17.64
N GLU A 130 -8.76 0.47 -17.16
CA GLU A 130 -10.01 -0.16 -16.71
C GLU A 130 -10.74 -0.87 -17.84
N ALA A 131 -10.83 -0.24 -19.02
CA ALA A 131 -11.46 -0.84 -20.19
C ALA A 131 -10.77 -2.13 -20.67
N VAL A 132 -9.43 -2.19 -20.59
CA VAL A 132 -8.63 -3.34 -21.02
C VAL A 132 -8.62 -4.45 -19.98
N THR A 133 -8.53 -4.10 -18.70
CA THR A 133 -8.41 -5.09 -17.60
C THR A 133 -9.74 -5.59 -17.09
N GLY A 134 -10.81 -4.80 -17.27
CA GLY A 134 -12.12 -5.07 -16.68
C GLY A 134 -12.16 -4.96 -15.16
N LYS A 135 -11.12 -4.38 -14.56
CA LYS A 135 -10.97 -4.21 -13.10
C LYS A 135 -10.83 -2.72 -12.75
N LYS A 136 -11.09 -2.40 -11.51
CA LYS A 136 -10.78 -1.05 -10.98
C LYS A 136 -9.29 -0.84 -10.93
N ILE A 137 -8.82 0.35 -11.30
CA ILE A 137 -7.40 0.69 -11.34
C ILE A 137 -7.08 1.75 -10.28
N ASP A 138 -6.12 1.45 -9.41
CA ASP A 138 -5.46 2.45 -8.55
C ASP A 138 -4.21 2.94 -9.28
N LEU A 139 -4.34 4.04 -10.03
CA LEU A 139 -3.27 4.60 -10.87
C LEU A 139 -2.43 5.59 -10.07
N LYS A 140 -1.15 5.30 -9.93
CA LYS A 140 -0.13 6.21 -9.40
C LYS A 140 0.74 6.74 -10.53
N THR A 141 1.02 8.04 -10.53
CA THR A 141 1.93 8.66 -11.48
C THR A 141 3.27 8.98 -10.82
N LYS A 142 4.37 8.66 -11.50
CA LYS A 142 5.73 8.96 -11.05
C LYS A 142 6.48 9.67 -12.17
N VAL A 143 7.30 10.66 -11.79
CA VAL A 143 8.18 11.36 -12.73
C VAL A 143 9.60 10.86 -12.53
N GLU A 144 10.22 10.39 -13.61
CA GLU A 144 11.59 9.91 -13.63
C GLU A 144 12.28 10.42 -14.92
N PRO A 145 13.11 11.48 -14.82
CA PRO A 145 13.73 12.11 -16.01
C PRO A 145 14.59 11.18 -16.86
N GLY A 146 15.04 10.05 -16.32
CA GLY A 146 15.82 9.05 -17.02
C GLY A 146 15.03 8.17 -17.99
N VAL A 147 13.70 8.29 -18.02
CA VAL A 147 12.86 7.56 -18.99
C VAL A 147 13.01 8.21 -20.36
N LEU A 148 13.64 7.50 -21.29
CA LEU A 148 13.86 7.95 -22.67
C LEU A 148 12.56 7.90 -23.48
N GLY A 149 11.69 8.89 -23.27
CA GLY A 149 10.48 9.11 -24.06
C GLY A 149 9.39 8.02 -23.89
N GLY A 150 8.16 8.44 -23.63
CA GLY A 150 7.03 7.54 -23.45
C GLY A 150 6.63 7.35 -21.99
N ILE A 151 5.76 6.36 -21.73
CA ILE A 151 5.25 6.01 -20.42
C ILE A 151 5.63 4.55 -20.14
N ARG A 152 6.30 4.33 -19.01
CA ARG A 152 6.54 3.00 -18.47
C ARG A 152 5.40 2.66 -17.50
N LEU A 153 4.72 1.56 -17.75
CA LEU A 153 3.65 1.05 -16.89
C LEU A 153 4.14 -0.14 -16.09
N ASP A 154 3.95 -0.10 -14.80
CA ASP A 154 4.08 -1.24 -13.91
C ASP A 154 2.69 -1.61 -13.40
N ILE A 155 2.26 -2.85 -13.60
CA ILE A 155 0.99 -3.38 -13.11
C ILE A 155 1.31 -4.61 -12.28
N GLU A 156 1.05 -4.52 -10.97
CA GLU A 156 1.31 -5.61 -9.99
C GLU A 156 2.75 -6.16 -10.06
N GLY A 157 3.74 -5.30 -10.31
CA GLY A 157 5.15 -5.69 -10.43
C GLY A 157 5.55 -6.23 -11.79
N THR A 158 4.64 -6.22 -12.77
CA THR A 158 4.96 -6.53 -14.18
C THR A 158 5.21 -5.24 -14.93
N GLU A 159 6.47 -5.02 -15.30
CA GLU A 159 6.89 -3.83 -16.05
C GLU A 159 6.54 -4.00 -17.53
N LEU A 160 5.84 -3.03 -18.09
CA LEU A 160 5.51 -2.93 -19.51
C LEU A 160 6.24 -1.73 -20.07
N ASP A 161 7.32 -1.99 -20.78
CA ASP A 161 8.14 -0.97 -21.42
C ASP A 161 7.68 -0.73 -22.86
N GLY A 162 7.46 0.55 -23.23
CA GLY A 162 7.24 1.07 -24.57
C GLY A 162 5.81 1.22 -25.05
N THR A 163 5.67 1.85 -26.22
CA THR A 163 4.46 2.36 -26.88
C THR A 163 3.15 1.61 -26.58
N VAL A 164 2.24 2.32 -25.91
CA VAL A 164 0.97 1.86 -25.34
C VAL A 164 0.06 1.12 -26.34
N GLN A 165 0.15 1.39 -27.62
CA GLN A 165 -0.77 0.84 -28.63
C GLN A 165 -0.57 -0.64 -28.98
N ASN A 166 0.64 -1.14 -29.00
CA ASN A 166 0.90 -2.54 -29.41
C ASN A 166 0.97 -3.54 -28.24
N ARG A 167 1.12 -3.09 -27.00
CA ARG A 167 1.30 -3.96 -25.83
C ARG A 167 0.06 -4.14 -24.96
N LEU A 168 -0.95 -3.28 -25.06
CA LEU A 168 -2.26 -3.49 -24.43
C LEU A 168 -2.96 -4.76 -24.93
N ALA A 169 -2.71 -5.14 -26.19
CA ALA A 169 -3.20 -6.39 -26.76
C ALA A 169 -2.52 -7.64 -26.18
N SER A 170 -1.25 -7.53 -25.74
CA SER A 170 -0.54 -8.62 -25.07
C SER A 170 -0.90 -8.74 -23.58
N LEU A 171 -1.22 -7.61 -22.92
CA LEU A 171 -1.78 -7.58 -21.56
C LEU A 171 -3.09 -8.36 -21.47
N ARG A 172 -4.00 -8.13 -22.41
CA ARG A 172 -5.27 -8.87 -22.46
C ARG A 172 -5.08 -10.39 -22.54
N ARG A 173 -4.00 -10.85 -23.20
CA ARG A 173 -3.64 -12.28 -23.30
C ARG A 173 -2.99 -12.79 -22.03
N SER A 174 -2.14 -12.02 -21.37
CA SER A 174 -1.46 -12.43 -20.12
C SER A 174 -2.42 -12.45 -18.93
N ILE A 175 -3.35 -11.50 -18.84
CA ILE A 175 -4.35 -11.43 -17.76
C ILE A 175 -5.45 -12.49 -17.95
N ALA A 176 -5.83 -12.79 -19.19
CA ALA A 176 -6.78 -13.89 -19.48
C ALA A 176 -6.20 -15.28 -19.15
N GLY A 177 -4.87 -15.43 -19.09
CA GLY A 177 -4.19 -16.68 -18.72
C GLY A 177 -4.01 -16.90 -17.21
N ILE A 178 -4.36 -15.92 -16.38
CA ILE A 178 -4.26 -16.02 -14.90
C ILE A 178 -5.60 -16.42 -14.26
N THR A 179 -6.63 -16.57 -15.06
CA THR A 179 -7.96 -17.05 -14.60
C THR A 179 -8.04 -18.57 -14.76
N VAL A 180 -7.37 -19.32 -13.88
CA VAL A 180 -7.69 -20.72 -13.55
C VAL A 180 -7.54 -20.89 -12.05
#